data_37b5a61767233b95580837a317b52a98
#
_entry.id   37b5a61767233b95580837a317b52a98
#
_cell.length_a   1.000
_cell.length_b   1.000
_cell.length_c   1.000
_cell.angle_alpha   90.00
_cell.angle_beta   90.00
_cell.angle_gamma   90.00
#
_symmetry.space_group_name_H-M   'P 1'
#
loop_
_entity.id
_entity.type
_entity.pdbx_description
1 polymer ?
#
loop_
_entity_poly.entity_id
_entity_poly.type
_entity_poly.pdbx_seq_one_letter_code
_entity_poly.pdbx_strand_id
1 'polypeptide(L)'
;NPKSSIMYEEDAYWRTHNIEGQQEYEPIKCKGAWYVYAALLIAMTIFSFCYPTTTLEVGNASFTAPIIPILTALFAIVGPLSMRKTVHNFILLILLYTILYLIVGVMGYGWYVMEIATLFLVMGIASGLAIGKTANEIAKLFIEGMSDILSAAVVVGLAGGIVIILQEGGIIDTILYGLSKSMTDLGKIASVEI
;
A
#
# COMPACT_ATOMS: atom_id res chain seq x y z
N ASN A 1 25.85 25.04 -18.80
CA ASN A 1 25.80 24.26 -20.03
C ASN A 1 25.39 22.82 -19.68
N PRO A 2 24.20 22.32 -20.09
CA PRO A 2 23.73 20.96 -19.71
C PRO A 2 24.68 19.86 -20.20
N LYS A 3 25.48 20.11 -21.23
CA LYS A 3 26.45 19.15 -21.78
C LYS A 3 27.73 18.97 -20.93
N SER A 4 27.90 19.71 -19.85
CA SER A 4 29.06 19.57 -18.94
C SER A 4 28.72 18.80 -17.66
N SER A 5 27.54 18.26 -17.53
CA SER A 5 27.14 17.43 -16.41
C SER A 5 27.68 16.00 -16.59
N ILE A 6 28.25 15.44 -15.54
CA ILE A 6 28.71 14.04 -15.48
C ILE A 6 27.57 13.06 -15.82
N MET A 7 26.31 13.42 -15.52
CA MET A 7 25.13 12.63 -15.82
C MET A 7 24.60 12.78 -17.25
N TYR A 8 25.24 13.64 -18.10
CA TYR A 8 24.68 13.92 -19.42
C TYR A 8 24.76 12.72 -20.37
N GLU A 9 25.81 11.90 -20.28
CA GLU A 9 25.96 10.70 -21.10
C GLU A 9 25.01 9.59 -20.68
N GLU A 10 24.81 9.40 -19.37
CA GLU A 10 23.79 8.47 -18.86
C GLU A 10 22.37 8.92 -19.23
N ASP A 11 22.07 10.20 -19.07
CA ASP A 11 20.77 10.78 -19.43
C ASP A 11 20.52 10.69 -20.96
N ALA A 12 21.55 10.86 -21.79
CA ALA A 12 21.45 10.67 -23.22
C ALA A 12 21.24 9.20 -23.61
N TYR A 13 21.90 8.26 -22.91
CA TYR A 13 21.68 6.83 -23.08
C TYR A 13 20.24 6.44 -22.74
N TRP A 14 19.71 6.88 -21.61
CA TRP A 14 18.33 6.59 -21.19
C TRP A 14 17.29 7.25 -22.09
N ARG A 15 17.54 8.46 -22.59
CA ARG A 15 16.65 9.11 -23.57
C ARG A 15 16.57 8.39 -24.91
N THR A 16 17.66 7.78 -25.35
CA THR A 16 17.67 7.01 -26.60
C THR A 16 17.14 5.59 -26.44
N HIS A 17 17.32 4.95 -25.26
CA HIS A 17 16.85 3.58 -25.02
C HIS A 17 15.45 3.52 -24.40
N ASN A 18 14.98 4.56 -23.71
CA ASN A 18 13.58 4.66 -23.27
C ASN A 18 12.59 4.96 -24.41
N ILE A 19 13.05 5.32 -25.59
CA ILE A 19 12.17 5.45 -26.75
C ILE A 19 11.64 4.06 -27.18
N GLU A 20 12.38 2.98 -26.94
CA GLU A 20 11.90 1.62 -27.13
C GLU A 20 10.94 1.15 -26.01
N GLY A 21 10.94 1.81 -24.85
CA GLY A 21 10.06 1.51 -23.71
C GLY A 21 8.77 2.32 -23.66
N GLN A 22 8.55 3.29 -24.52
CA GLN A 22 7.23 3.84 -24.79
C GLN A 22 6.48 2.84 -25.68
N GLN A 23 6.11 1.70 -25.09
CA GLN A 23 5.00 0.91 -25.61
C GLN A 23 3.84 1.90 -25.71
N GLU A 24 3.51 2.26 -26.94
CA GLU A 24 2.26 2.90 -27.31
C GLU A 24 1.18 2.03 -26.66
N TYR A 25 0.61 2.50 -25.55
CA TYR A 25 -0.41 1.77 -24.82
C TYR A 25 -1.62 1.69 -25.72
N GLU A 26 -1.66 0.66 -26.56
CA GLU A 26 -2.89 0.34 -27.27
C GLU A 26 -4.00 0.18 -26.25
N PRO A 27 -5.15 0.82 -26.44
CA PRO A 27 -6.27 0.71 -25.51
C PRO A 27 -6.80 -0.72 -25.56
N ILE A 28 -6.24 -1.57 -24.68
CA ILE A 28 -6.67 -2.96 -24.51
C ILE A 28 -8.10 -2.92 -23.99
N LYS A 29 -9.05 -3.21 -24.86
CA LYS A 29 -10.46 -3.41 -24.50
C LYS A 29 -10.65 -4.87 -24.12
N CYS A 30 -10.37 -5.24 -22.90
CA CYS A 30 -10.63 -6.58 -22.39
C CYS A 30 -12.07 -6.71 -21.89
N LYS A 31 -12.81 -7.67 -22.45
CA LYS A 31 -14.14 -8.05 -21.92
C LYS A 31 -14.06 -8.53 -20.47
N GLY A 32 -12.90 -9.07 -20.05
CA GLY A 32 -12.62 -9.48 -18.67
C GLY A 32 -12.78 -8.37 -17.64
N ALA A 33 -12.43 -7.14 -18.00
CA ALA A 33 -12.55 -5.98 -17.10
C ALA A 33 -14.00 -5.74 -16.64
N TRP A 34 -15.01 -6.02 -17.46
CA TRP A 34 -16.42 -5.90 -17.07
C TRP A 34 -16.84 -6.94 -16.04
N TYR A 35 -16.35 -8.18 -16.15
CA TYR A 35 -16.62 -9.22 -15.16
C TYR A 35 -15.96 -8.89 -13.83
N VAL A 36 -14.73 -8.38 -13.86
CA VAL A 36 -14.02 -7.94 -12.66
C VAL A 36 -14.73 -6.77 -11.99
N TYR A 37 -15.17 -5.77 -12.78
CA TYR A 37 -15.96 -4.65 -12.28
C TYR A 37 -17.24 -5.12 -11.59
N ALA A 38 -18.00 -6.00 -12.24
CA ALA A 38 -19.24 -6.54 -11.67
C ALA A 38 -18.98 -7.31 -10.37
N ALA A 39 -17.93 -8.15 -10.34
CA ALA A 39 -17.56 -8.90 -9.14
C ALA A 39 -17.14 -7.99 -7.99
N LEU A 40 -16.31 -6.98 -8.25
CA LEU A 40 -15.89 -5.99 -7.25
C LEU A 40 -17.10 -5.18 -6.75
N LEU A 41 -17.98 -4.75 -7.64
CA LEU A 41 -19.17 -3.99 -7.26
C LEU A 41 -20.10 -4.82 -6.37
N ILE A 42 -20.30 -6.09 -6.68
CA ILE A 42 -21.08 -7.00 -5.84
C ILE A 42 -20.42 -7.14 -4.46
N ALA A 43 -19.11 -7.39 -4.40
CA ALA A 43 -18.38 -7.52 -3.13
C ALA A 43 -18.49 -6.24 -2.30
N MET A 44 -18.29 -5.07 -2.91
CA MET A 44 -18.42 -3.76 -2.24
C MET A 44 -19.85 -3.49 -1.76
N THR A 45 -20.85 -3.92 -2.52
CA THR A 45 -22.26 -3.77 -2.14
C THR A 45 -22.59 -4.64 -0.94
N ILE A 46 -22.15 -5.91 -0.93
CA ILE A 46 -22.31 -6.81 0.21
C ILE A 46 -21.64 -6.20 1.45
N PHE A 47 -20.41 -5.71 1.30
CA PHE A 47 -19.67 -5.07 2.39
C PHE A 47 -20.39 -3.81 2.90
N SER A 48 -20.97 -3.01 2.00
CA SER A 48 -21.76 -1.83 2.34
C SER A 48 -23.05 -2.16 3.13
N PHE A 49 -23.68 -3.31 2.85
CA PHE A 49 -24.84 -3.78 3.63
C PHE A 49 -24.41 -4.25 5.02
N CYS A 50 -23.25 -4.91 5.14
CA CYS A 50 -22.74 -5.35 6.43
C CYS A 50 -22.29 -4.18 7.32
N TYR A 51 -21.78 -3.12 6.72
CA TYR A 51 -21.19 -1.95 7.39
C TYR A 51 -21.79 -0.63 6.88
N PRO A 52 -23.05 -0.33 7.21
CA PRO A 52 -23.77 0.82 6.67
C PRO A 52 -23.22 2.17 7.18
N THR A 53 -22.63 2.20 8.37
CA THR A 53 -22.06 3.40 8.98
C THR A 53 -20.64 3.13 9.48
N THR A 54 -19.75 4.07 9.26
CA THR A 54 -18.36 4.03 9.71
C THR A 54 -18.12 5.18 10.66
N THR A 55 -17.54 4.90 11.83
CA THR A 55 -17.09 5.91 12.78
C THR A 55 -15.58 6.08 12.59
N LEU A 56 -15.16 7.25 12.12
CA LEU A 56 -13.75 7.61 12.01
C LEU A 56 -13.34 8.39 13.25
N GLU A 57 -12.31 7.93 13.94
CA GLU A 57 -11.69 8.63 15.04
C GLU A 57 -10.45 9.39 14.52
N VAL A 58 -10.52 10.72 14.53
CA VAL A 58 -9.40 11.59 14.13
C VAL A 58 -9.02 12.44 15.32
N GLY A 59 -8.01 12.00 16.07
CA GLY A 59 -7.60 12.65 17.31
C GLY A 59 -8.71 12.60 18.37
N ASN A 60 -9.19 13.76 18.82
CA ASN A 60 -10.26 13.88 19.81
C ASN A 60 -11.67 14.02 19.21
N ALA A 61 -11.80 13.97 17.89
CA ALA A 61 -13.08 14.08 17.20
C ALA A 61 -13.51 12.74 16.60
N SER A 62 -14.73 12.30 16.88
CA SER A 62 -15.37 11.15 16.24
C SER A 62 -16.39 11.63 15.23
N PHE A 63 -16.26 11.16 13.99
CA PHE A 63 -17.16 11.48 12.90
C PHE A 63 -17.80 10.19 12.39
N THR A 64 -19.13 10.11 12.45
CA THR A 64 -19.90 8.97 11.96
C THR A 64 -20.58 9.33 10.65
N ALA A 65 -20.23 8.63 9.58
CA ALA A 65 -20.83 8.82 8.26
C ALA A 65 -20.96 7.49 7.50
N PRO A 66 -21.89 7.40 6.53
CA PRO A 66 -22.03 6.23 5.68
C PRO A 66 -20.95 6.25 4.57
N ILE A 67 -19.68 6.14 4.94
CA ILE A 67 -18.54 6.30 4.03
C ILE A 67 -18.48 5.13 3.03
N ILE A 68 -18.68 3.89 3.48
CA ILE A 68 -18.63 2.70 2.63
C ILE A 68 -19.75 2.72 1.58
N PRO A 69 -21.03 3.01 1.91
CA PRO A 69 -22.08 3.18 0.92
C PRO A 69 -21.77 4.28 -0.11
N ILE A 70 -21.23 5.40 0.35
CA ILE A 70 -20.85 6.52 -0.55
C ILE A 70 -19.74 6.08 -1.52
N LEU A 71 -18.68 5.42 -1.02
CA LEU A 71 -17.61 4.91 -1.85
C LEU A 71 -18.12 3.88 -2.86
N THR A 72 -19.03 3.00 -2.45
CA THR A 72 -19.63 2.00 -3.34
C THR A 72 -20.47 2.64 -4.44
N ALA A 73 -21.30 3.64 -4.11
CA ALA A 73 -22.10 4.37 -5.08
C ALA A 73 -21.20 5.13 -6.09
N LEU A 74 -20.13 5.74 -5.58
CA LEU A 74 -19.17 6.48 -6.41
C LEU A 74 -18.40 5.54 -7.34
N PHE A 75 -18.01 4.35 -6.86
CA PHE A 75 -17.40 3.30 -7.69
C PHE A 75 -18.35 2.81 -8.79
N ALA A 76 -19.64 2.67 -8.49
CA ALA A 76 -20.66 2.27 -9.47
C ALA A 76 -20.79 3.27 -10.62
N ILE A 77 -20.59 4.58 -10.36
CA ILE A 77 -20.67 5.65 -11.37
C ILE A 77 -19.34 5.77 -12.13
N VAL A 78 -18.22 5.84 -11.41
CA VAL A 78 -16.90 6.13 -12.00
C VAL A 78 -16.32 4.91 -12.72
N GLY A 79 -16.65 3.69 -12.28
CA GLY A 79 -16.16 2.45 -12.89
C GLY A 79 -16.44 2.35 -14.38
N PRO A 80 -17.70 2.44 -14.84
CA PRO A 80 -18.03 2.40 -16.26
C PRO A 80 -17.42 3.56 -17.07
N LEU A 81 -17.31 4.75 -16.46
CA LEU A 81 -16.66 5.90 -17.08
C LEU A 81 -15.18 5.67 -17.33
N SER A 82 -14.50 5.08 -16.37
CA SER A 82 -13.06 4.76 -16.45
C SER A 82 -12.81 3.69 -17.52
N MET A 83 -13.63 2.65 -17.58
CA MET A 83 -13.52 1.56 -18.56
C MET A 83 -13.79 2.02 -20.01
N ARG A 84 -14.58 3.08 -20.21
CA ARG A 84 -14.80 3.63 -21.56
C ARG A 84 -13.55 4.23 -22.18
N LYS A 85 -12.61 4.71 -21.35
CA LYS A 85 -11.34 5.29 -21.83
C LYS A 85 -10.32 4.20 -22.13
N THR A 86 -9.84 3.50 -21.09
CA THR A 86 -8.84 2.42 -21.21
C THR A 86 -8.93 1.49 -20.00
N VAL A 87 -8.53 0.22 -20.16
CA VAL A 87 -8.42 -0.72 -19.03
C VAL A 87 -7.38 -0.24 -18.02
N HIS A 88 -6.34 0.47 -18.47
CA HIS A 88 -5.34 1.06 -17.58
C HIS A 88 -5.95 2.06 -16.58
N ASN A 89 -6.85 2.93 -17.04
CA ASN A 89 -7.57 3.85 -16.15
C ASN A 89 -8.44 3.11 -15.14
N PHE A 90 -8.99 1.96 -15.51
CA PHE A 90 -9.76 1.12 -14.59
C PHE A 90 -8.86 0.50 -13.49
N ILE A 91 -7.64 0.09 -13.83
CA ILE A 91 -6.68 -0.42 -12.85
C ILE A 91 -6.26 0.69 -11.87
N LEU A 92 -5.99 1.89 -12.38
CA LEU A 92 -5.72 3.06 -11.51
C LEU A 92 -6.90 3.38 -10.60
N LEU A 93 -8.12 3.19 -11.08
CA LEU A 93 -9.32 3.33 -10.26
C LEU A 93 -9.37 2.27 -9.15
N ILE A 94 -9.10 0.98 -9.46
CA ILE A 94 -9.02 -0.08 -8.46
C ILE A 94 -7.98 0.26 -7.40
N LEU A 95 -6.79 0.73 -7.82
CA LEU A 95 -5.72 1.15 -6.91
C LEU A 95 -6.18 2.29 -5.99
N LEU A 96 -6.81 3.33 -6.55
CA LEU A 96 -7.33 4.47 -5.78
C LEU A 96 -8.34 3.99 -4.72
N TYR A 97 -9.30 3.14 -5.12
CA TYR A 97 -10.31 2.61 -4.20
C TYR A 97 -9.70 1.69 -3.13
N THR A 98 -8.67 0.92 -3.48
CA THR A 98 -7.93 0.11 -2.50
C THR A 98 -7.31 0.99 -1.42
N ILE A 99 -6.70 2.12 -1.80
CA ILE A 99 -6.15 3.08 -0.84
C ILE A 99 -7.25 3.72 0.02
N LEU A 100 -8.37 4.09 -0.58
CA LEU A 100 -9.51 4.65 0.18
C LEU A 100 -10.09 3.64 1.18
N TYR A 101 -10.27 2.39 0.77
CA TYR A 101 -10.72 1.32 1.67
C TYR A 101 -9.69 1.00 2.75
N LEU A 102 -8.39 1.08 2.45
CA LEU A 102 -7.32 0.94 3.44
C LEU A 102 -7.44 2.00 4.53
N ILE A 103 -7.59 3.27 4.14
CA ILE A 103 -7.72 4.38 5.09
C ILE A 103 -8.96 4.19 5.97
N VAL A 104 -10.11 3.91 5.36
CA VAL A 104 -11.36 3.68 6.09
C VAL A 104 -11.28 2.44 6.98
N GLY A 105 -10.66 1.37 6.50
CA GLY A 105 -10.49 0.12 7.23
C GLY A 105 -9.61 0.27 8.46
N VAL A 106 -8.47 0.94 8.31
CA VAL A 106 -7.54 1.16 9.43
C VAL A 106 -8.13 2.12 10.45
N MET A 107 -8.66 3.28 10.01
CA MET A 107 -9.15 4.32 10.92
C MET A 107 -10.53 4.03 11.50
N GLY A 108 -11.40 3.35 10.74
CA GLY A 108 -12.78 3.13 11.14
C GLY A 108 -13.06 1.75 11.75
N TYR A 109 -12.29 0.75 11.37
CA TYR A 109 -12.52 -0.66 11.78
C TYR A 109 -11.30 -1.30 12.46
N GLY A 110 -10.20 -0.55 12.63
CA GLY A 110 -8.99 -1.07 13.26
C GLY A 110 -8.35 -2.23 12.49
N TRP A 111 -8.41 -2.19 11.15
CA TRP A 111 -7.79 -3.23 10.32
C TRP A 111 -6.30 -3.35 10.62
N TYR A 112 -5.86 -4.60 10.66
CA TYR A 112 -4.48 -4.94 10.92
C TYR A 112 -3.86 -5.69 9.73
N VAL A 113 -2.72 -6.31 9.92
CA VAL A 113 -1.91 -6.90 8.83
C VAL A 113 -2.71 -7.87 7.95
N MET A 114 -3.59 -8.68 8.51
CA MET A 114 -4.34 -9.72 7.78
C MET A 114 -5.37 -9.13 6.82
N GLU A 115 -6.15 -8.15 7.29
CA GLU A 115 -7.16 -7.48 6.49
C GLU A 115 -6.51 -6.65 5.37
N ILE A 116 -5.41 -5.96 5.69
CA ILE A 116 -4.63 -5.18 4.74
C ILE A 116 -4.03 -6.09 3.66
N ALA A 117 -3.42 -7.21 4.05
CA ALA A 117 -2.86 -8.18 3.11
C ALA A 117 -3.93 -8.77 2.19
N THR A 118 -5.12 -9.07 2.73
CA THR A 118 -6.26 -9.56 1.95
C THR A 118 -6.73 -8.54 0.94
N LEU A 119 -6.81 -7.25 1.33
CA LEU A 119 -7.20 -6.16 0.44
C LEU A 119 -6.24 -6.03 -0.75
N PHE A 120 -4.93 -6.04 -0.49
CA PHE A 120 -3.91 -5.99 -1.55
C PHE A 120 -3.90 -7.23 -2.44
N LEU A 121 -4.14 -8.42 -1.86
CA LEU A 121 -4.27 -9.65 -2.64
C LEU A 121 -5.44 -9.57 -3.62
N VAL A 122 -6.60 -9.13 -3.15
CA VAL A 122 -7.79 -8.94 -4.00
C VAL A 122 -7.53 -7.91 -5.09
N MET A 123 -6.87 -6.80 -4.77
CA MET A 123 -6.47 -5.78 -5.75
C MET A 123 -5.56 -6.36 -6.84
N GLY A 124 -4.54 -7.12 -6.45
CA GLY A 124 -3.59 -7.73 -7.39
C GLY A 124 -4.27 -8.72 -8.33
N ILE A 125 -5.11 -9.61 -7.80
CA ILE A 125 -5.87 -10.58 -8.59
C ILE A 125 -6.86 -9.85 -9.53
N ALA A 126 -7.61 -8.89 -9.02
CA ALA A 126 -8.57 -8.12 -9.80
C ALA A 126 -7.90 -7.37 -10.96
N SER A 127 -6.77 -6.72 -10.69
CA SER A 127 -6.00 -6.01 -11.72
C SER A 127 -5.46 -6.95 -12.80
N GLY A 128 -4.92 -8.11 -12.41
CA GLY A 128 -4.44 -9.11 -13.34
C GLY A 128 -5.54 -9.68 -14.25
N LEU A 129 -6.69 -10.01 -13.66
CA LEU A 129 -7.85 -10.50 -14.42
C LEU A 129 -8.45 -9.40 -15.32
N ALA A 130 -8.42 -8.13 -14.91
CA ALA A 130 -8.92 -7.03 -15.72
C ALA A 130 -8.14 -6.85 -17.02
N ILE A 131 -6.83 -7.14 -17.01
CA ILE A 131 -5.98 -7.13 -18.22
C ILE A 131 -6.16 -8.43 -19.05
N GLY A 132 -6.82 -9.44 -18.51
CA GLY A 132 -7.00 -10.74 -19.15
C GLY A 132 -5.85 -11.72 -18.92
N LYS A 133 -5.06 -11.52 -17.86
CA LYS A 133 -4.02 -12.47 -17.44
C LYS A 133 -4.64 -13.77 -16.93
N THR A 134 -3.96 -14.89 -17.23
CA THR A 134 -4.34 -16.20 -16.68
C THR A 134 -3.93 -16.32 -15.20
N ALA A 135 -4.57 -17.24 -14.47
CA ALA A 135 -4.25 -17.49 -13.07
C ALA A 135 -2.75 -17.83 -12.86
N ASN A 136 -2.14 -18.58 -13.80
CA ASN A 136 -0.73 -18.92 -13.74
C ASN A 136 0.18 -17.70 -13.93
N GLU A 137 -0.18 -16.78 -14.81
CA GLU A 137 0.56 -15.53 -15.01
C GLU A 137 0.44 -14.62 -13.78
N ILE A 138 -0.75 -14.52 -13.20
CA ILE A 138 -0.97 -13.76 -11.95
C ILE A 138 -0.13 -14.35 -10.82
N ALA A 139 -0.12 -15.67 -10.64
CA ALA A 139 0.70 -16.33 -9.64
C ALA A 139 2.21 -16.05 -9.85
N LYS A 140 2.71 -16.08 -11.08
CA LYS A 140 4.10 -15.74 -11.41
C LYS A 140 4.43 -14.30 -11.03
N LEU A 141 3.56 -13.33 -11.35
CA LEU A 141 3.75 -11.93 -10.98
C LEU A 141 3.77 -11.73 -9.47
N PHE A 142 2.95 -12.47 -8.71
CA PHE A 142 3.01 -12.46 -7.25
C PHE A 142 4.34 -13.00 -6.72
N ILE A 143 4.86 -14.10 -7.30
CA ILE A 143 6.16 -14.68 -6.90
C ILE A 143 7.31 -13.71 -7.22
N GLU A 144 7.29 -13.06 -8.39
CA GLU A 144 8.27 -12.04 -8.75
C GLU A 144 8.24 -10.87 -7.76
N GLY A 145 7.05 -10.33 -7.46
CA GLY A 145 6.91 -9.27 -6.45
C GLY A 145 7.34 -9.70 -5.04
N MET A 146 7.08 -10.96 -4.65
CA MET A 146 7.59 -11.49 -3.39
C MET A 146 9.12 -11.53 -3.36
N SER A 147 9.76 -11.90 -4.46
CA SER A 147 11.21 -11.95 -4.57
C SER A 147 11.84 -10.57 -4.32
N ASP A 148 11.23 -9.51 -4.84
CA ASP A 148 11.72 -8.15 -4.70
C ASP A 148 11.70 -7.65 -3.24
N ILE A 149 10.68 -8.02 -2.48
CA ILE A 149 10.54 -7.59 -1.07
C ILE A 149 11.12 -8.60 -0.06
N LEU A 150 11.55 -9.77 -0.51
CA LEU A 150 12.02 -10.84 0.38
C LEU A 150 13.18 -10.40 1.25
N SER A 151 14.16 -9.68 0.71
CA SER A 151 15.32 -9.19 1.46
C SER A 151 14.91 -8.25 2.59
N ALA A 152 13.98 -7.34 2.33
CA ALA A 152 13.44 -6.43 3.33
C ALA A 152 12.66 -7.20 4.42
N ALA A 153 11.85 -8.18 4.03
CA ALA A 153 11.09 -9.01 4.97
C ALA A 153 12.03 -9.82 5.91
N VAL A 154 13.12 -10.38 5.37
CA VAL A 154 14.13 -11.10 6.17
C VAL A 154 14.81 -10.16 7.17
N VAL A 155 15.20 -8.95 6.74
CA VAL A 155 15.82 -7.96 7.64
C VAL A 155 14.89 -7.58 8.78
N VAL A 156 13.61 -7.31 8.48
CA VAL A 156 12.61 -7.00 9.51
C VAL A 156 12.38 -8.17 10.45
N GLY A 157 12.31 -9.40 9.91
CA GLY A 157 12.17 -10.61 10.73
C GLY A 157 13.35 -10.83 11.67
N LEU A 158 14.57 -10.65 11.18
CA LEU A 158 15.78 -10.74 12.00
C LEU A 158 15.83 -9.65 13.07
N ALA A 159 15.50 -8.41 12.72
CA ALA A 159 15.42 -7.31 13.68
C ALA A 159 14.42 -7.61 14.80
N GLY A 160 13.23 -8.12 14.45
CA GLY A 160 12.23 -8.56 15.43
C GLY A 160 12.74 -9.67 16.34
N GLY A 161 13.41 -10.66 15.78
CA GLY A 161 14.04 -11.74 16.55
C GLY A 161 15.10 -11.23 17.54
N ILE A 162 15.95 -10.30 17.11
CA ILE A 162 16.94 -9.65 17.98
C ILE A 162 16.27 -8.93 19.15
N VAL A 163 15.20 -8.18 18.89
CA VAL A 163 14.44 -7.47 19.94
C VAL A 163 13.90 -8.44 20.98
N ILE A 164 13.32 -9.57 20.56
CA ILE A 164 12.79 -10.60 21.47
C ILE A 164 13.93 -11.18 22.34
N ILE A 165 15.07 -11.53 21.74
CA ILE A 165 16.23 -12.06 22.48
C ILE A 165 16.74 -11.05 23.51
N LEU A 166 16.81 -9.76 23.15
CA LEU A 166 17.24 -8.70 24.04
C LEU A 166 16.26 -8.47 25.20
N GLN A 167 14.94 -8.61 24.94
CA GLN A 167 13.91 -8.52 25.97
C GLN A 167 13.96 -9.69 26.94
N GLU A 168 13.95 -10.90 26.43
CA GLU A 168 13.99 -12.13 27.25
C GLU A 168 15.31 -12.26 28.02
N GLY A 169 16.40 -11.78 27.44
CA GLY A 169 17.72 -11.75 28.09
C GLY A 169 17.90 -10.66 29.15
N GLY A 170 16.89 -9.77 29.35
CA GLY A 170 16.98 -8.64 30.28
C GLY A 170 18.03 -7.58 29.88
N ILE A 171 18.55 -7.67 28.64
CA ILE A 171 19.60 -6.78 28.14
C ILE A 171 19.06 -5.37 27.93
N ILE A 172 17.81 -5.25 27.49
CA ILE A 172 17.14 -3.95 27.28
C ILE A 172 17.06 -3.18 28.62
N ASP A 173 16.65 -3.83 29.69
CA ASP A 173 16.56 -3.22 31.01
C ASP A 173 17.92 -2.74 31.49
N THR A 174 18.97 -3.51 31.25
CA THR A 174 20.35 -3.14 31.60
C THR A 174 20.83 -1.91 30.81
N ILE A 175 20.54 -1.86 29.52
CA ILE A 175 20.88 -0.71 28.66
C ILE A 175 20.10 0.54 29.09
N LEU A 176 18.78 0.41 29.31
CA LEU A 176 17.93 1.52 29.76
C LEU A 176 18.35 2.05 31.12
N TYR A 177 18.72 1.16 32.06
CA TYR A 177 19.26 1.55 33.36
C TYR A 177 20.58 2.32 33.22
N GLY A 178 21.50 1.81 32.39
CA GLY A 178 22.78 2.48 32.13
C GLY A 178 22.61 3.87 31.50
N LEU A 179 21.71 4.00 30.51
CA LEU A 179 21.38 5.28 29.86
C LEU A 179 20.73 6.25 30.86
N SER A 180 19.76 5.79 31.63
CA SER A 180 19.06 6.60 32.63
C SER A 180 20.02 7.16 33.69
N LYS A 181 20.95 6.30 34.15
CA LYS A 181 21.98 6.72 35.09
C LYS A 181 22.93 7.77 34.50
N SER A 182 23.39 7.55 33.28
CA SER A 182 24.25 8.51 32.57
C SER A 182 23.56 9.83 32.33
N MET A 183 22.26 9.83 31.98
CA MET A 183 21.47 11.07 31.84
C MET A 183 21.27 11.81 33.15
N THR A 184 21.09 11.09 34.27
CA THR A 184 20.95 11.68 35.59
C THR A 184 22.25 12.34 36.05
N ASP A 185 23.39 11.72 35.76
CA ASP A 185 24.71 12.29 36.09
C ASP A 185 25.02 13.50 35.20
N LEU A 186 24.69 13.48 33.91
CA LEU A 186 24.79 14.64 33.02
C LEU A 186 23.86 15.79 33.43
N GLY A 187 22.64 15.49 33.87
CA GLY A 187 21.70 16.49 34.39
C GLY A 187 22.20 17.17 35.65
N LYS A 188 22.90 16.47 36.52
CA LYS A 188 23.55 17.05 37.70
C LYS A 188 24.70 17.99 37.34
N ILE A 189 25.48 17.65 36.31
CA ILE A 189 26.57 18.50 35.83
C ILE A 189 25.99 19.78 35.20
N ALA A 190 24.94 19.66 34.38
CA ALA A 190 24.29 20.79 33.72
C ALA A 190 23.56 21.70 34.71
N SER A 191 23.07 21.18 35.86
CA SER A 191 22.42 22.00 36.91
C SER A 191 23.38 22.73 37.84
N VAL A 192 24.67 22.40 37.77
CA VAL A 192 25.72 23.10 38.58
C VAL A 192 26.29 24.30 37.83
N GLU A 193 26.09 24.40 36.50
CA GLU A 193 26.56 25.53 35.69
C GLU A 193 25.52 26.62 35.45
N ILE A 194 24.35 26.56 36.08
CA ILE A 194 23.33 27.63 36.13
C ILE A 194 23.15 28.11 37.55
#